data_7c3b75ee9c549f92c5717c882d7f3558
#
_entry.id   7c3b75ee9c549f92c5717c882d7f3558
#
_cell.length_a   1.000
_cell.length_b   1.000
_cell.length_c   1.000
_cell.angle_alpha   90.00
_cell.angle_beta   90.00
_cell.angle_gamma   90.00
#
_symmetry.space_group_name_H-M   'P 1'
#
loop_
_entity.id
_entity.type
_entity.pdbx_description
1 polymer ?
#
loop_
_entity_poly.entity_id
_entity_poly.type
_entity_poly.pdbx_seq_one_letter_code
_entity_poly.pdbx_strand_id
1 'polypeptide(L)'
;MNLAEKNTVIDFLKSKKLSYPLYKEVLDHFFLDIDQKMTEGMGFHEAFIHIKLKWHDEFKMVSPDILSIGRIPRIEARIRQSYYKAIFKNSFIIAGVFLLLQLLYPPLQSYIIVGLSFIFVLFFLHSLISRNIDFLQVFRLFFHPMAARGHALVFGVFLFGEFFSEYFFEKDYTAFIRTFGITYTLIVFILLLRFQKNNKLVL
;
A
#
# COMPACT_ATOMS: atom_id res chain seq x y z
N MET A 1 32.90 5.71 -14.56
CA MET A 1 33.17 4.53 -13.68
C MET A 1 33.57 3.30 -14.48
N ASN A 2 34.60 2.53 -14.01
CA ASN A 2 35.00 1.23 -14.60
C ASN A 2 34.09 0.08 -14.10
N LEU A 3 34.28 -1.14 -14.64
CA LEU A 3 33.41 -2.30 -14.30
C LEU A 3 33.52 -2.73 -12.84
N ALA A 4 34.71 -2.68 -12.25
CA ALA A 4 34.93 -3.04 -10.85
C ALA A 4 34.24 -2.06 -9.90
N GLU A 5 34.31 -0.77 -10.20
CA GLU A 5 33.60 0.29 -9.46
C GLU A 5 32.07 0.13 -9.51
N LYS A 6 31.54 -0.18 -10.72
CA LYS A 6 30.10 -0.47 -10.87
C LYS A 6 29.66 -1.66 -10.04
N ASN A 7 30.43 -2.74 -10.04
CA ASN A 7 30.14 -3.94 -9.26
C ASN A 7 30.15 -3.62 -7.75
N THR A 8 31.06 -2.77 -7.28
CA THR A 8 31.11 -2.34 -5.87
C THR A 8 29.79 -1.65 -5.45
N VAL A 9 29.25 -0.76 -6.30
CA VAL A 9 27.97 -0.08 -6.05
C VAL A 9 26.81 -1.09 -6.05
N ILE A 10 26.78 -2.00 -7.03
CA ILE A 10 25.76 -3.05 -7.17
C ILE A 10 25.71 -3.92 -5.93
N ASP A 11 26.84 -4.41 -5.44
CA ASP A 11 26.90 -5.30 -4.29
C ASP A 11 26.51 -4.57 -2.99
N PHE A 12 26.90 -3.31 -2.84
CA PHE A 12 26.43 -2.48 -1.75
C PHE A 12 24.92 -2.34 -1.75
N LEU A 13 24.29 -2.01 -2.89
CA LEU A 13 22.82 -1.82 -2.95
C LEU A 13 22.06 -3.13 -2.80
N LYS A 14 22.57 -4.27 -3.30
CA LYS A 14 21.99 -5.60 -3.06
C LYS A 14 21.89 -5.91 -1.55
N SER A 15 22.86 -5.48 -0.76
CA SER A 15 22.84 -5.68 0.71
C SER A 15 21.72 -4.91 1.41
N LYS A 16 21.10 -3.91 0.76
CA LYS A 16 20.08 -3.03 1.37
C LYS A 16 18.66 -3.60 1.35
N LYS A 17 18.45 -4.77 0.73
CA LYS A 17 17.13 -5.45 0.68
C LYS A 17 16.02 -4.60 0.10
N LEU A 18 16.32 -3.80 -0.93
CA LEU A 18 15.34 -3.01 -1.67
C LEU A 18 14.48 -3.92 -2.56
N SER A 19 13.22 -3.55 -2.77
CA SER A 19 12.40 -4.18 -3.81
C SER A 19 13.02 -3.94 -5.20
N TYR A 20 12.82 -4.88 -6.12
CA TYR A 20 13.49 -4.83 -7.43
C TYR A 20 13.27 -3.53 -8.22
N PRO A 21 12.03 -2.97 -8.30
CA PRO A 21 11.83 -1.69 -8.98
C PRO A 21 12.60 -0.55 -8.32
N LEU A 22 12.54 -0.47 -6.98
CA LEU A 22 13.23 0.57 -6.23
C LEU A 22 14.76 0.40 -6.30
N TYR A 23 15.24 -0.84 -6.29
CA TYR A 23 16.67 -1.14 -6.47
C TYR A 23 17.20 -0.56 -7.79
N LYS A 24 16.46 -0.75 -8.90
CA LYS A 24 16.87 -0.19 -10.20
C LYS A 24 16.94 1.34 -10.17
N GLU A 25 15.89 1.97 -9.68
CA GLU A 25 15.80 3.43 -9.59
C GLU A 25 16.94 4.00 -8.72
N VAL A 26 17.17 3.42 -7.55
CA VAL A 26 18.25 3.84 -6.65
C VAL A 26 19.62 3.57 -7.26
N LEU A 27 19.81 2.46 -7.99
CA LEU A 27 21.06 2.15 -8.67
C LEU A 27 21.39 3.20 -9.73
N ASP A 28 20.42 3.60 -10.54
CA ASP A 28 20.59 4.63 -11.57
C ASP A 28 20.97 5.98 -10.93
N HIS A 29 20.30 6.36 -9.84
CA HIS A 29 20.65 7.56 -9.09
C HIS A 29 22.06 7.50 -8.49
N PHE A 30 22.46 6.35 -7.94
CA PHE A 30 23.82 6.17 -7.41
C PHE A 30 24.87 6.37 -8.50
N PHE A 31 24.68 5.76 -9.67
CA PHE A 31 25.61 5.91 -10.78
C PHE A 31 25.72 7.36 -11.24
N LEU A 32 24.59 8.04 -11.42
CA LEU A 32 24.57 9.44 -11.84
C LEU A 32 25.24 10.36 -10.80
N ASP A 33 24.90 10.22 -9.53
CA ASP A 33 25.45 11.04 -8.46
C ASP A 33 26.98 10.82 -8.31
N ILE A 34 27.47 9.56 -8.43
CA ILE A 34 28.91 9.25 -8.35
C ILE A 34 29.64 9.79 -9.57
N ASP A 35 29.12 9.59 -10.79
CA ASP A 35 29.75 10.10 -12.01
C ASP A 35 29.81 11.64 -11.98
N GLN A 36 28.79 12.31 -11.46
CA GLN A 36 28.81 13.76 -11.25
C GLN A 36 29.95 14.17 -10.31
N LYS A 37 30.11 13.50 -9.16
CA LYS A 37 31.18 13.80 -8.21
C LYS A 37 32.56 13.52 -8.78
N MET A 38 32.70 12.49 -9.59
CA MET A 38 33.96 12.20 -10.29
C MET A 38 34.29 13.27 -11.35
N THR A 39 33.29 13.82 -12.04
CA THR A 39 33.51 14.95 -12.97
C THR A 39 33.88 16.25 -12.24
N GLU A 40 33.47 16.41 -10.98
CA GLU A 40 33.88 17.51 -10.10
C GLU A 40 35.33 17.34 -9.55
N GLY A 41 36.01 16.23 -9.92
CA GLY A 41 37.42 15.96 -9.57
C GLY A 41 37.62 15.03 -8.37
N MET A 42 36.55 14.46 -7.79
CA MET A 42 36.66 13.48 -6.71
C MET A 42 37.09 12.11 -7.24
N GLY A 43 37.93 11.38 -6.49
CA GLY A 43 38.18 9.96 -6.77
C GLY A 43 36.92 9.11 -6.52
N PHE A 44 36.81 7.95 -7.22
CA PHE A 44 35.66 7.05 -7.08
C PHE A 44 35.34 6.70 -5.59
N HIS A 45 36.37 6.34 -4.83
CA HIS A 45 36.20 5.94 -3.43
C HIS A 45 35.61 7.06 -2.57
N GLU A 46 36.08 8.27 -2.73
CA GLU A 46 35.60 9.44 -2.02
C GLU A 46 34.16 9.80 -2.44
N ALA A 47 33.88 9.83 -3.75
CA ALA A 47 32.55 10.04 -4.31
C ALA A 47 31.55 9.00 -3.77
N PHE A 48 31.94 7.71 -3.77
CA PHE A 48 31.10 6.63 -3.27
C PHE A 48 30.78 6.75 -1.79
N ILE A 49 31.78 7.10 -0.94
CA ILE A 49 31.54 7.34 0.48
C ILE A 49 30.57 8.52 0.66
N HIS A 50 30.78 9.61 -0.07
CA HIS A 50 29.91 10.80 0.00
C HIS A 50 28.46 10.45 -0.33
N ILE A 51 28.22 9.68 -1.42
CA ILE A 51 26.86 9.26 -1.79
C ILE A 51 26.28 8.27 -0.79
N LYS A 52 27.07 7.34 -0.24
CA LYS A 52 26.62 6.45 0.85
C LYS A 52 26.14 7.25 2.09
N LEU A 53 26.86 8.30 2.45
CA LEU A 53 26.46 9.16 3.58
C LEU A 53 25.18 9.93 3.26
N LYS A 54 25.04 10.48 2.05
CA LYS A 54 23.82 11.14 1.57
C LYS A 54 22.58 10.23 1.72
N TRP A 55 22.73 8.94 1.38
CA TRP A 55 21.65 7.95 1.41
C TRP A 55 21.53 7.17 2.73
N HIS A 56 22.39 7.45 3.70
CA HIS A 56 22.43 6.70 4.96
C HIS A 56 21.08 6.62 5.66
N ASP A 57 20.41 7.75 5.79
CA ASP A 57 19.12 7.82 6.48
C ASP A 57 17.99 7.14 5.72
N GLU A 58 18.05 7.11 4.39
CA GLU A 58 17.06 6.43 3.54
C GLU A 58 17.18 4.91 3.62
N PHE A 59 18.38 4.38 3.85
CA PHE A 59 18.64 2.96 4.02
C PHE A 59 18.50 2.47 5.45
N LYS A 60 18.26 3.36 6.41
CA LYS A 60 18.03 2.97 7.80
C LYS A 60 16.80 2.05 7.89
N MET A 61 17.00 0.89 8.52
CA MET A 61 15.95 -0.10 8.69
C MET A 61 14.93 0.38 9.73
N VAL A 62 13.69 0.56 9.29
CA VAL A 62 12.58 1.02 10.11
C VAL A 62 11.42 0.02 10.06
N SER A 63 10.58 0.03 11.08
CA SER A 63 9.31 -0.68 11.02
C SER A 63 8.35 0.12 10.12
N PRO A 64 7.80 -0.49 9.06
CA PRO A 64 6.89 0.21 8.15
C PRO A 64 5.58 0.61 8.82
N ASP A 65 5.21 -0.08 9.89
CA ASP A 65 4.02 0.18 10.70
C ASP A 65 4.22 -0.32 12.13
N ILE A 66 3.42 0.19 13.09
CA ILE A 66 3.45 -0.16 14.52
C ILE A 66 3.25 -1.66 14.75
N LEU A 67 2.44 -2.32 13.93
CA LEU A 67 2.13 -3.75 14.03
C LEU A 67 3.00 -4.63 13.10
N SER A 68 3.97 -4.04 12.40
CA SER A 68 4.83 -4.80 11.49
C SER A 68 6.02 -5.40 12.23
N ILE A 69 6.18 -6.72 12.13
CA ILE A 69 7.32 -7.45 12.71
C ILE A 69 8.60 -7.27 11.86
N GLY A 70 8.44 -7.05 10.55
CA GLY A 70 9.55 -6.88 9.62
C GLY A 70 10.11 -5.45 9.60
N ARG A 71 11.44 -5.33 9.44
CA ARG A 71 12.08 -4.05 9.18
C ARG A 71 12.44 -3.93 7.71
N ILE A 72 12.17 -2.78 7.13
CA ILE A 72 12.49 -2.44 5.74
C ILE A 72 13.21 -1.09 5.68
N PRO A 73 13.94 -0.77 4.59
CA PRO A 73 14.56 0.52 4.43
C PRO A 73 13.54 1.66 4.51
N ARG A 74 13.92 2.79 5.10
CA ARG A 74 13.04 3.96 5.31
C ARG A 74 12.43 4.46 4.00
N ILE A 75 13.19 4.50 2.92
CA ILE A 75 12.70 4.89 1.59
C ILE A 75 11.55 3.98 1.14
N GLU A 76 11.71 2.68 1.31
CA GLU A 76 10.66 1.71 0.95
C GLU A 76 9.43 1.85 1.84
N ALA A 77 9.62 2.06 3.15
CA ALA A 77 8.53 2.30 4.08
C ALA A 77 7.73 3.56 3.70
N ARG A 78 8.42 4.65 3.31
CA ARG A 78 7.79 5.91 2.88
C ARG A 78 6.96 5.72 1.62
N ILE A 79 7.51 5.05 0.61
CA ILE A 79 6.81 4.77 -0.65
C ILE A 79 5.58 3.91 -0.39
N ARG A 80 5.71 2.80 0.34
CA ARG A 80 4.56 1.96 0.71
C ARG A 80 3.51 2.74 1.46
N GLN A 81 3.89 3.54 2.45
CA GLN A 81 2.97 4.34 3.23
C GLN A 81 2.20 5.36 2.37
N SER A 82 2.85 6.00 1.40
CA SER A 82 2.19 6.94 0.48
C SER A 82 1.14 6.23 -0.38
N TYR A 83 1.45 5.05 -0.91
CA TYR A 83 0.50 4.25 -1.68
C TYR A 83 -0.70 3.80 -0.84
N TYR A 84 -0.47 3.29 0.37
CA TYR A 84 -1.57 2.90 1.25
C TYR A 84 -2.46 4.08 1.60
N LYS A 85 -1.88 5.23 1.93
CA LYS A 85 -2.65 6.46 2.18
C LYS A 85 -3.52 6.83 0.97
N ALA A 86 -2.98 6.74 -0.25
CA ALA A 86 -3.73 6.99 -1.47
C ALA A 86 -4.88 6.00 -1.67
N ILE A 87 -4.65 4.70 -1.43
CA ILE A 87 -5.68 3.66 -1.51
C ILE A 87 -6.80 3.96 -0.53
N PHE A 88 -6.49 4.22 0.73
CA PHE A 88 -7.51 4.50 1.76
C PHE A 88 -8.29 5.78 1.44
N LYS A 89 -7.60 6.85 1.05
CA LYS A 89 -8.26 8.10 0.64
C LYS A 89 -9.22 7.87 -0.52
N ASN A 90 -8.76 7.19 -1.58
CA ASN A 90 -9.57 6.94 -2.77
C ASN A 90 -10.75 6.03 -2.44
N SER A 91 -10.55 4.99 -1.62
CA SER A 91 -11.63 4.11 -1.16
C SER A 91 -12.69 4.86 -0.39
N PHE A 92 -12.28 5.78 0.47
CA PHE A 92 -13.20 6.61 1.25
C PHE A 92 -14.04 7.53 0.34
N ILE A 93 -13.40 8.17 -0.63
CA ILE A 93 -14.10 9.04 -1.60
C ILE A 93 -15.10 8.22 -2.42
N ILE A 94 -14.71 7.07 -2.96
CA ILE A 94 -15.59 6.22 -3.76
C ILE A 94 -16.77 5.70 -2.92
N ALA A 95 -16.49 5.22 -1.70
CA ALA A 95 -17.55 4.78 -0.79
C ALA A 95 -18.50 5.91 -0.41
N GLY A 96 -17.98 7.13 -0.24
CA GLY A 96 -18.79 8.33 -0.01
C GLY A 96 -19.71 8.66 -1.19
N VAL A 97 -19.22 8.54 -2.42
CA VAL A 97 -20.06 8.73 -3.62
C VAL A 97 -21.18 7.69 -3.67
N PHE A 98 -20.85 6.41 -3.40
CA PHE A 98 -21.89 5.37 -3.32
C PHE A 98 -22.91 5.63 -2.20
N LEU A 99 -22.46 6.12 -1.06
CA LEU A 99 -23.36 6.50 0.04
C LEU A 99 -24.32 7.62 -0.40
N LEU A 100 -23.81 8.66 -1.07
CA LEU A 100 -24.67 9.75 -1.58
C LEU A 100 -25.70 9.24 -2.60
N LEU A 101 -25.30 8.34 -3.51
CA LEU A 101 -26.21 7.72 -4.46
C LEU A 101 -27.32 6.89 -3.76
N GLN A 102 -26.97 6.20 -2.69
CA GLN A 102 -27.93 5.44 -1.88
C GLN A 102 -28.91 6.33 -1.13
N LEU A 103 -28.44 7.49 -0.64
CA LEU A 103 -29.31 8.48 0.00
C LEU A 103 -30.34 9.05 -0.98
N LEU A 104 -29.94 9.24 -2.24
CA LEU A 104 -30.85 9.71 -3.31
C LEU A 104 -31.82 8.63 -3.78
N TYR A 105 -31.39 7.37 -3.80
CA TYR A 105 -32.18 6.26 -4.28
C TYR A 105 -31.93 4.99 -3.42
N PRO A 106 -32.67 4.81 -2.31
CA PRO A 106 -32.44 3.71 -1.36
C PRO A 106 -32.43 2.29 -1.97
N PRO A 107 -33.28 1.94 -2.97
CA PRO A 107 -33.23 0.62 -3.61
C PRO A 107 -31.88 0.27 -4.23
N LEU A 108 -31.05 1.26 -4.58
CA LEU A 108 -29.73 1.06 -5.18
C LEU A 108 -28.75 0.34 -4.24
N GLN A 109 -29.00 0.39 -2.92
CA GLN A 109 -28.16 -0.21 -1.91
C GLN A 109 -27.85 -1.69 -2.16
N SER A 110 -28.87 -2.49 -2.37
CA SER A 110 -28.72 -3.93 -2.61
C SER A 110 -27.94 -4.22 -3.91
N TYR A 111 -28.22 -3.46 -4.96
CA TYR A 111 -27.53 -3.62 -6.24
C TYR A 111 -26.04 -3.25 -6.14
N ILE A 112 -25.69 -2.20 -5.40
CA ILE A 112 -24.30 -1.80 -5.19
C ILE A 112 -23.53 -2.89 -4.42
N ILE A 113 -24.08 -3.41 -3.31
CA ILE A 113 -23.43 -4.46 -2.53
C ILE A 113 -23.23 -5.71 -3.36
N VAL A 114 -24.27 -6.17 -4.05
CA VAL A 114 -24.21 -7.38 -4.90
C VAL A 114 -23.20 -7.18 -6.04
N GLY A 115 -23.26 -6.04 -6.73
CA GLY A 115 -22.36 -5.73 -7.83
C GLY A 115 -20.90 -5.67 -7.38
N LEU A 116 -20.60 -4.98 -6.29
CA LEU A 116 -19.24 -4.90 -5.75
C LEU A 116 -18.74 -6.26 -5.24
N SER A 117 -19.60 -7.04 -4.57
CA SER A 117 -19.25 -8.39 -4.14
C SER A 117 -18.93 -9.30 -5.32
N PHE A 118 -19.71 -9.21 -6.39
CA PHE A 118 -19.46 -9.96 -7.63
C PHE A 118 -18.13 -9.56 -8.27
N ILE A 119 -17.86 -8.26 -8.41
CA ILE A 119 -16.58 -7.75 -8.93
C ILE A 119 -15.42 -8.23 -8.05
N PHE A 120 -15.56 -8.19 -6.72
CA PHE A 120 -14.54 -8.68 -5.81
C PHE A 120 -14.27 -10.17 -6.02
N VAL A 121 -15.30 -11.01 -6.09
CA VAL A 121 -15.17 -12.46 -6.31
C VAL A 121 -14.49 -12.74 -7.65
N LEU A 122 -14.93 -12.09 -8.73
CA LEU A 122 -14.30 -12.26 -10.05
C LEU A 122 -12.82 -11.86 -10.04
N PHE A 123 -12.51 -10.73 -9.43
CA PHE A 123 -11.13 -10.26 -9.35
C PHE A 123 -10.25 -11.16 -8.48
N PHE A 124 -10.81 -11.67 -7.38
CA PHE A 124 -10.15 -12.62 -6.48
C PHE A 124 -9.86 -13.95 -7.21
N LEU A 125 -10.86 -14.55 -7.85
CA LEU A 125 -10.72 -15.77 -8.63
C LEU A 125 -9.71 -15.60 -9.77
N HIS A 126 -9.81 -14.51 -10.53
CA HIS A 126 -8.85 -14.19 -11.58
C HIS A 126 -7.41 -14.09 -11.03
N SER A 127 -7.24 -13.49 -9.87
CA SER A 127 -5.93 -13.33 -9.22
C SER A 127 -5.34 -14.67 -8.78
N LEU A 128 -6.18 -15.60 -8.31
CA LEU A 128 -5.77 -16.96 -7.94
C LEU A 128 -5.42 -17.80 -9.18
N ILE A 129 -6.28 -17.80 -10.20
CA ILE A 129 -6.09 -18.61 -11.43
C ILE A 129 -4.82 -18.16 -12.18
N SER A 130 -4.60 -16.85 -12.27
CA SER A 130 -3.43 -16.30 -12.95
C SER A 130 -2.12 -16.50 -12.20
N ARG A 131 -2.12 -17.16 -11.04
CA ARG A 131 -0.96 -17.35 -10.14
C ARG A 131 -0.16 -16.06 -9.86
N ASN A 132 -0.80 -14.92 -10.02
CA ASN A 132 -0.19 -13.62 -9.76
C ASN A 132 -0.10 -13.32 -8.27
N ILE A 133 -0.94 -13.97 -7.47
CA ILE A 133 -1.04 -13.78 -6.03
C ILE A 133 -1.33 -15.15 -5.39
N ASP A 134 -0.50 -15.57 -4.45
CA ASP A 134 -0.74 -16.75 -3.64
C ASP A 134 -1.83 -16.48 -2.60
N PHE A 135 -2.61 -17.51 -2.25
CA PHE A 135 -3.64 -17.42 -1.20
C PHE A 135 -3.07 -16.85 0.12
N LEU A 136 -1.86 -17.25 0.47
CA LEU A 136 -1.17 -16.77 1.67
C LEU A 136 -0.84 -15.27 1.59
N GLN A 137 -0.57 -14.74 0.40
CA GLN A 137 -0.34 -13.31 0.16
C GLN A 137 -1.63 -12.52 0.29
N VAL A 138 -2.77 -13.05 -0.18
CA VAL A 138 -4.09 -12.43 0.03
C VAL A 138 -4.41 -12.36 1.51
N PHE A 139 -4.16 -13.45 2.24
CA PHE A 139 -4.37 -13.49 3.69
C PHE A 139 -3.49 -12.46 4.41
N ARG A 140 -2.20 -12.35 4.06
CA ARG A 140 -1.29 -11.33 4.60
C ARG A 140 -1.74 -9.91 4.28
N LEU A 141 -2.32 -9.68 3.09
CA LEU A 141 -2.90 -8.38 2.74
C LEU A 141 -4.11 -8.04 3.61
N PHE A 142 -4.97 -9.02 3.85
CA PHE A 142 -6.16 -8.86 4.68
C PHE A 142 -5.79 -8.44 6.11
N PHE A 143 -4.77 -9.09 6.66
CA PHE A 143 -4.24 -8.81 8.00
C PHE A 143 -3.08 -7.81 7.99
N HIS A 144 -2.84 -7.14 6.84
CA HIS A 144 -1.82 -6.09 6.82
C HIS A 144 -2.21 -4.99 7.82
N PRO A 145 -1.27 -4.54 8.69
CA PRO A 145 -1.59 -3.61 9.78
C PRO A 145 -2.33 -2.34 9.33
N MET A 146 -2.00 -1.81 8.16
CA MET A 146 -2.70 -0.63 7.63
C MET A 146 -4.13 -0.95 7.15
N ALA A 147 -4.34 -2.11 6.51
CA ALA A 147 -5.68 -2.57 6.15
C ALA A 147 -6.52 -2.86 7.40
N ALA A 148 -5.92 -3.54 8.38
CA ALA A 148 -6.56 -3.84 9.66
C ALA A 148 -7.01 -2.56 10.41
N ARG A 149 -6.22 -1.48 10.37
CA ARG A 149 -6.62 -0.19 10.94
C ARG A 149 -7.82 0.43 10.24
N GLY A 150 -7.80 0.40 8.90
CA GLY A 150 -8.94 0.88 8.11
C GLY A 150 -10.21 0.10 8.45
N HIS A 151 -10.10 -1.23 8.54
CA HIS A 151 -11.22 -2.09 8.91
C HIS A 151 -11.65 -1.89 10.37
N ALA A 152 -10.70 -1.75 11.31
CA ALA A 152 -11.00 -1.48 12.72
C ALA A 152 -11.72 -0.14 12.89
N LEU A 153 -11.34 0.90 12.14
CA LEU A 153 -12.03 2.19 12.13
C LEU A 153 -13.47 2.06 11.62
N VAL A 154 -13.66 1.40 10.47
CA VAL A 154 -15.00 1.19 9.89
C VAL A 154 -15.84 0.29 10.79
N PHE A 155 -15.26 -0.78 11.34
CA PHE A 155 -15.92 -1.67 12.28
C PHE A 155 -16.24 -0.97 13.61
N GLY A 156 -15.33 -0.10 14.09
CA GLY A 156 -15.58 0.75 15.26
C GLY A 156 -16.75 1.69 15.04
N VAL A 157 -16.81 2.39 13.91
CA VAL A 157 -17.94 3.25 13.54
C VAL A 157 -19.23 2.45 13.41
N PHE A 158 -19.16 1.22 12.90
CA PHE A 158 -20.29 0.31 12.81
C PHE A 158 -20.80 -0.09 14.19
N LEU A 159 -19.95 -0.59 15.08
CA LEU A 159 -20.33 -0.97 16.44
C LEU A 159 -20.86 0.22 17.24
N PHE A 160 -20.23 1.37 17.08
CA PHE A 160 -20.67 2.61 17.72
C PHE A 160 -22.04 3.05 17.18
N GLY A 161 -22.22 2.96 15.85
CA GLY A 161 -23.50 3.24 15.20
C GLY A 161 -24.62 2.31 15.67
N GLU A 162 -24.36 1.00 15.77
CA GLU A 162 -25.33 0.02 16.28
C GLU A 162 -25.67 0.28 17.75
N PHE A 163 -24.66 0.55 18.59
CA PHE A 163 -24.86 0.81 20.03
C PHE A 163 -25.62 2.11 20.29
N PHE A 164 -25.35 3.17 19.52
CA PHE A 164 -26.01 4.46 19.69
C PHE A 164 -27.33 4.59 18.90
N SER A 165 -27.57 3.72 17.90
CA SER A 165 -28.80 3.77 17.11
C SER A 165 -30.06 3.49 17.94
N GLU A 166 -29.94 2.64 18.96
CA GLU A 166 -31.07 2.40 19.89
C GLU A 166 -31.45 3.65 20.69
N TYR A 167 -30.51 4.60 20.87
CA TYR A 167 -30.70 5.77 21.71
C TYR A 167 -30.84 7.09 20.95
N PHE A 168 -30.26 7.21 19.76
CA PHE A 168 -30.11 8.50 19.08
C PHE A 168 -30.53 8.54 17.60
N PHE A 169 -30.69 7.39 16.94
CA PHE A 169 -30.95 7.35 15.49
C PHE A 169 -32.11 6.40 15.17
N GLU A 170 -32.95 6.79 14.19
CA GLU A 170 -33.91 5.88 13.59
C GLU A 170 -33.24 4.70 12.89
N LYS A 171 -33.87 3.52 12.82
CA LYS A 171 -33.34 2.27 12.26
C LYS A 171 -32.73 2.41 10.83
N ASP A 172 -33.19 3.39 10.08
CA ASP A 172 -32.74 3.59 8.71
C ASP A 172 -31.27 4.07 8.60
N TYR A 173 -30.78 4.83 9.57
CA TYR A 173 -29.38 5.30 9.57
C TYR A 173 -28.38 4.18 9.79
N THR A 174 -28.72 3.14 10.53
CA THR A 174 -27.83 1.99 10.75
C THR A 174 -27.58 1.22 9.47
N ALA A 175 -28.62 1.08 8.63
CA ALA A 175 -28.49 0.43 7.33
C ALA A 175 -27.51 1.17 6.41
N PHE A 176 -27.51 2.50 6.39
CA PHE A 176 -26.58 3.31 5.61
C PHE A 176 -25.14 3.17 6.11
N ILE A 177 -24.91 3.24 7.43
CA ILE A 177 -23.57 3.08 8.03
C ILE A 177 -23.02 1.69 7.71
N ARG A 178 -23.83 0.65 7.83
CA ARG A 178 -23.48 -0.74 7.51
C ARG A 178 -23.07 -0.88 6.05
N THR A 179 -23.86 -0.32 5.14
CA THR A 179 -23.58 -0.37 3.72
C THR A 179 -22.32 0.40 3.33
N PHE A 180 -22.12 1.57 3.92
CA PHE A 180 -20.87 2.33 3.74
C PHE A 180 -19.66 1.51 4.18
N GLY A 181 -19.71 0.86 5.34
CA GLY A 181 -18.64 0.02 5.86
C GLY A 181 -18.30 -1.16 4.92
N ILE A 182 -19.34 -1.88 4.45
CA ILE A 182 -19.15 -2.99 3.49
C ILE A 182 -18.57 -2.49 2.18
N THR A 183 -19.15 -1.43 1.61
CA THR A 183 -18.70 -0.84 0.35
C THR A 183 -17.25 -0.37 0.44
N TYR A 184 -16.90 0.37 1.48
CA TYR A 184 -15.53 0.81 1.75
C TYR A 184 -14.56 -0.36 1.83
N THR A 185 -14.90 -1.39 2.61
CA THR A 185 -14.08 -2.59 2.78
C THR A 185 -13.82 -3.29 1.45
N LEU A 186 -14.85 -3.52 0.66
CA LEU A 186 -14.72 -4.16 -0.67
C LEU A 186 -13.82 -3.35 -1.61
N ILE A 187 -13.99 -2.02 -1.64
CA ILE A 187 -13.18 -1.14 -2.48
C ILE A 187 -11.72 -1.17 -2.03
N VAL A 188 -11.44 -1.10 -0.72
CA VAL A 188 -10.08 -1.21 -0.19
C VAL A 188 -9.42 -2.50 -0.66
N PHE A 189 -10.13 -3.64 -0.56
CA PHE A 189 -9.60 -4.93 -1.01
C PHE A 189 -9.30 -4.97 -2.50
N ILE A 190 -10.23 -4.52 -3.34
CA ILE A 190 -10.04 -4.47 -4.79
C ILE A 190 -8.79 -3.64 -5.14
N LEU A 191 -8.64 -2.48 -4.51
CA LEU A 191 -7.51 -1.59 -4.77
C LEU A 191 -6.18 -2.17 -4.24
N LEU A 192 -6.18 -2.83 -3.08
CA LEU A 192 -5.00 -3.50 -2.53
C LEU A 192 -4.55 -4.67 -3.42
N LEU A 193 -5.48 -5.51 -3.87
CA LEU A 193 -5.18 -6.61 -4.78
C LEU A 193 -4.63 -6.11 -6.11
N ARG A 194 -5.23 -5.04 -6.67
CA ARG A 194 -4.75 -4.40 -7.88
C ARG A 194 -3.35 -3.83 -7.72
N PHE A 195 -3.08 -3.17 -6.59
CA PHE A 195 -1.77 -2.62 -6.27
C PHE A 195 -0.70 -3.70 -6.20
N GLN A 196 -0.99 -4.81 -5.52
CA GLN A 196 -0.06 -5.93 -5.39
C GLN A 196 0.24 -6.58 -6.74
N LYS A 197 -0.79 -6.77 -7.59
CA LYS A 197 -0.62 -7.30 -8.93
C LYS A 197 0.32 -6.43 -9.78
N ASN A 198 0.18 -5.11 -9.71
CA ASN A 198 0.95 -4.19 -10.54
C ASN A 198 2.40 -4.03 -10.08
N ASN A 199 2.67 -4.16 -8.80
CA ASN A 199 4.00 -3.85 -8.26
C ASN A 199 4.87 -5.06 -7.99
N LYS A 200 4.35 -6.31 -8.16
CA LYS A 200 5.08 -7.57 -7.81
C LYS A 200 5.95 -7.39 -6.57
N LEU A 201 5.41 -6.68 -5.58
CA LEU A 201 6.09 -6.44 -4.33
C LEU A 201 6.24 -7.80 -3.64
N VAL A 202 7.47 -8.31 -3.62
CA VAL A 202 7.83 -9.45 -2.80
C VAL A 202 7.61 -9.01 -1.35
N LEU A 203 6.57 -9.55 -0.74
CA LEU A 203 6.34 -9.45 0.69
C LEU A 203 7.25 -10.43 1.43
#